data_045c5ef1b6f31e8158ced333a25c8254
#
_entry.id   045c5ef1b6f31e8158ced333a25c8254
#
_cell.length_a   1.000
_cell.length_b   1.000
_cell.length_c   1.000
_cell.angle_alpha   90.00
_cell.angle_beta   90.00
_cell.angle_gamma   90.00
#
_symmetry.space_group_name_H-M   'P 1'
#
loop_
_entity.id
_entity.type
_entity.pdbx_description
1 polymer ?
#
loop_
_entity_poly.entity_id
_entity_poly.type
_entity_poly.pdbx_seq_one_letter_code
_entity_poly.pdbx_strand_id
1 'polypeptide(L)'
;MTNTISAAVNPALANQLLNKAINETPKERTPEIVSPSDTTVELPGGYINAAGEVIRTAEVRELNGKDEETISKTNNLGKAILTVLQLGTVKIGNEPATDKILDDLLVGDRDAILLGILKATFGSKIKIPIFVDGEDKLVEVDVNTDIKIKLLTDSINDRVFTVKGKSIDYTVKLPNGVVQREMINNMDKTSAEL
;
A
#
# COMPACT_ATOMS: atom_id res chain seq x y z
N MET A 1 -1.73 -35.16 -46.18
CA MET A 1 -3.21 -35.15 -46.12
C MET A 1 -3.58 -35.23 -44.65
N THR A 2 -3.88 -34.12 -44.03
CA THR A 2 -4.29 -34.06 -42.61
C THR A 2 -5.79 -34.36 -42.54
N ASN A 3 -6.12 -35.54 -42.03
CA ASN A 3 -7.51 -35.94 -41.78
C ASN A 3 -8.06 -35.12 -40.61
N THR A 4 -8.76 -34.05 -40.88
CA THR A 4 -9.55 -33.30 -39.90
C THR A 4 -10.84 -34.09 -39.60
N ILE A 5 -10.87 -34.81 -38.50
CA ILE A 5 -12.08 -35.49 -38.01
C ILE A 5 -13.01 -34.42 -37.43
N SER A 6 -14.04 -34.08 -38.18
CA SER A 6 -15.06 -33.12 -37.72
C SER A 6 -16.00 -33.80 -36.70
N ALA A 7 -16.26 -33.14 -35.56
CA ALA A 7 -17.20 -33.59 -34.54
C ALA A 7 -18.62 -33.79 -35.12
N ALA A 8 -18.98 -33.16 -36.24
CA ALA A 8 -20.25 -33.29 -36.92
C ALA A 8 -20.45 -34.66 -37.59
N VAL A 9 -19.35 -35.42 -37.82
CA VAL A 9 -19.40 -36.75 -38.49
C VAL A 9 -19.23 -37.91 -37.50
N ASN A 10 -18.85 -37.63 -36.25
CA ASN A 10 -18.63 -38.64 -35.23
C ASN A 10 -19.46 -38.37 -33.97
N PRO A 11 -20.65 -39.03 -33.82
CA PRO A 11 -21.54 -38.86 -32.66
C PRO A 11 -20.88 -39.18 -31.30
N ALA A 12 -19.94 -40.13 -31.27
CA ALA A 12 -19.21 -40.47 -30.07
C ALA A 12 -18.27 -39.34 -29.60
N LEU A 13 -17.62 -38.70 -30.53
CA LEU A 13 -16.76 -37.53 -30.25
C LEU A 13 -17.59 -36.32 -29.81
N ALA A 14 -18.75 -36.11 -30.45
CA ALA A 14 -19.68 -35.04 -30.07
C ALA A 14 -20.19 -35.24 -28.64
N ASN A 15 -20.58 -36.48 -28.26
CA ASN A 15 -21.02 -36.80 -26.91
C ASN A 15 -19.89 -36.68 -25.87
N GLN A 16 -18.65 -37.04 -26.21
CA GLN A 16 -17.52 -36.84 -25.33
C GLN A 16 -17.22 -35.34 -25.08
N LEU A 17 -17.29 -34.53 -26.14
CA LEU A 17 -17.10 -33.06 -26.01
C LEU A 17 -18.25 -32.43 -25.21
N LEU A 18 -19.48 -32.90 -25.42
CA LEU A 18 -20.63 -32.40 -24.65
C LEU A 18 -20.53 -32.75 -23.16
N ASN A 19 -20.18 -34.01 -22.83
CA ASN A 19 -19.98 -34.45 -21.47
C ASN A 19 -18.80 -33.74 -20.80
N LYS A 20 -17.74 -33.46 -21.54
CA LYS A 20 -16.61 -32.65 -21.06
C LYS A 20 -17.04 -31.21 -20.77
N ALA A 21 -17.78 -30.58 -21.68
CA ALA A 21 -18.33 -29.25 -21.50
C ALA A 21 -19.31 -29.13 -20.32
N ILE A 22 -20.14 -30.14 -20.09
CA ILE A 22 -21.07 -30.20 -18.95
C ILE A 22 -20.31 -30.40 -17.62
N ASN A 23 -19.24 -31.20 -17.61
CA ASN A 23 -18.41 -31.43 -16.42
C ASN A 23 -17.42 -30.30 -16.16
N GLU A 24 -17.07 -29.50 -17.18
CA GLU A 24 -16.27 -28.28 -17.10
C GLU A 24 -17.13 -27.02 -16.96
N THR A 25 -18.43 -27.15 -16.56
CA THR A 25 -19.22 -25.98 -16.18
C THR A 25 -18.37 -25.19 -15.17
N PRO A 26 -18.06 -23.91 -15.43
CA PRO A 26 -17.34 -23.10 -14.45
C PRO A 26 -18.13 -23.22 -13.14
N LYS A 27 -17.49 -23.69 -12.06
CA LYS A 27 -18.08 -23.51 -10.73
C LYS A 27 -18.51 -22.08 -10.68
N GLU A 28 -19.82 -21.81 -10.65
CA GLU A 28 -20.33 -20.47 -10.34
C GLU A 28 -19.50 -20.03 -9.14
N ARG A 29 -18.63 -19.08 -9.38
CA ARG A 29 -17.98 -18.36 -8.28
C ARG A 29 -19.15 -17.63 -7.65
N THR A 30 -19.72 -18.19 -6.60
CA THR A 30 -20.56 -17.43 -5.69
C THR A 30 -19.80 -16.16 -5.43
N PRO A 31 -20.35 -14.97 -5.75
CA PRO A 31 -19.67 -13.72 -5.47
C PRO A 31 -19.42 -13.75 -3.96
N GLU A 32 -18.15 -13.86 -3.58
CA GLU A 32 -17.75 -13.74 -2.20
C GLU A 32 -18.15 -12.32 -1.82
N ILE A 33 -19.15 -12.20 -0.93
CA ILE A 33 -19.57 -10.91 -0.39
C ILE A 33 -18.38 -10.46 0.48
N VAL A 34 -17.43 -9.77 -0.14
CA VAL A 34 -16.34 -9.13 0.56
C VAL A 34 -17.00 -8.03 1.39
N SER A 35 -16.86 -8.13 2.72
CA SER A 35 -17.25 -7.03 3.62
C SER A 35 -16.65 -5.72 3.09
N PRO A 36 -17.38 -4.58 3.17
CA PRO A 36 -16.84 -3.30 2.75
C PRO A 36 -15.43 -3.15 3.32
N SER A 37 -14.47 -2.85 2.47
CA SER A 37 -13.09 -2.68 2.92
C SER A 37 -13.06 -1.60 4.01
N ASP A 38 -12.47 -1.91 5.15
CA ASP A 38 -12.23 -0.91 6.19
C ASP A 38 -11.26 0.14 5.61
N THR A 39 -11.81 1.30 5.26
CA THR A 39 -11.08 2.40 4.64
C THR A 39 -10.50 3.36 5.66
N THR A 40 -10.71 3.10 6.96
CA THR A 40 -10.17 3.91 8.05
C THR A 40 -8.80 3.39 8.48
N VAL A 41 -7.85 4.29 8.56
CA VAL A 41 -6.46 4.01 8.96
C VAL A 41 -6.15 4.78 10.22
N GLU A 42 -5.57 4.11 11.24
CA GLU A 42 -5.02 4.76 12.41
C GLU A 42 -3.61 5.29 12.11
N LEU A 43 -3.37 6.57 12.44
CA LEU A 43 -2.08 7.22 12.25
C LEU A 43 -1.22 7.03 13.50
N PRO A 44 -0.13 6.27 13.44
CA PRO A 44 0.70 5.95 14.61
C PRO A 44 1.39 7.17 15.23
N GLY A 45 1.77 8.14 14.43
CA GLY A 45 2.33 9.40 14.88
C GLY A 45 1.26 10.45 15.15
N GLY A 46 0.23 10.46 14.33
CA GLY A 46 -0.83 11.47 14.32
C GLY A 46 -0.39 12.78 13.66
N TYR A 47 -1.31 13.37 12.91
CA TYR A 47 -1.15 14.67 12.28
C TYR A 47 -1.51 15.78 13.28
N ILE A 48 -0.62 16.78 13.42
CA ILE A 48 -0.90 17.96 14.23
C ILE A 48 -1.48 19.04 13.31
N ASN A 49 -2.77 19.35 13.49
CA ASN A 49 -3.44 20.36 12.69
C ASN A 49 -3.05 21.81 13.11
N ALA A 50 -3.57 22.80 12.38
CA ALA A 50 -3.28 24.21 12.67
C ALA A 50 -3.79 24.69 14.05
N ALA A 51 -4.74 23.98 14.66
CA ALA A 51 -5.23 24.25 16.02
C ALA A 51 -4.36 23.59 17.10
N GLY A 52 -3.34 22.81 16.73
CA GLY A 52 -2.50 22.06 17.67
C GLY A 52 -3.10 20.74 18.14
N GLU A 53 -4.18 20.29 17.51
CA GLU A 53 -4.83 19.02 17.86
C GLU A 53 -4.17 17.85 17.11
N VAL A 54 -4.05 16.70 17.77
CA VAL A 54 -3.49 15.49 17.21
C VAL A 54 -4.61 14.66 16.56
N ILE A 55 -4.59 14.59 15.25
CA ILE A 55 -5.52 13.82 14.43
C ILE A 55 -4.96 12.41 14.22
N ARG A 56 -5.71 11.39 14.64
CA ARG A 56 -5.28 9.99 14.64
C ARG A 56 -5.88 9.14 13.53
N THR A 57 -6.73 9.72 12.69
CA THR A 57 -7.45 8.94 11.66
C THR A 57 -7.21 9.50 10.28
N ALA A 58 -7.06 8.60 9.32
CA ALA A 58 -7.09 8.90 7.89
C ALA A 58 -8.16 8.04 7.22
N GLU A 59 -8.72 8.52 6.14
CA GLU A 59 -9.58 7.74 5.25
C GLU A 59 -8.87 7.53 3.92
N VAL A 60 -8.83 6.27 3.51
CA VAL A 60 -8.21 5.84 2.25
C VAL A 60 -9.27 5.25 1.33
N ARG A 61 -8.91 5.05 0.07
CA ARG A 61 -9.72 4.35 -0.91
C ARG A 61 -8.90 3.29 -1.66
N GLU A 62 -9.58 2.36 -2.26
CA GLU A 62 -8.98 1.44 -3.23
C GLU A 62 -8.46 2.21 -4.46
N LEU A 63 -7.41 1.70 -5.06
CA LEU A 63 -6.89 2.17 -6.34
C LEU A 63 -7.67 1.51 -7.47
N ASN A 64 -7.95 2.28 -8.52
CA ASN A 64 -8.59 1.80 -9.73
C ASN A 64 -7.60 1.75 -10.91
N GLY A 65 -8.01 1.17 -12.04
CA GLY A 65 -7.13 1.00 -13.20
C GLY A 65 -6.56 2.30 -13.78
N LYS A 66 -7.25 3.45 -13.62
CA LYS A 66 -6.71 4.76 -14.02
C LYS A 66 -5.60 5.22 -13.07
N ASP A 67 -5.74 4.93 -11.78
CA ASP A 67 -4.70 5.22 -10.80
C ASP A 67 -3.45 4.38 -11.08
N GLU A 68 -3.63 3.08 -11.37
CA GLU A 68 -2.54 2.17 -11.75
C GLU A 68 -1.81 2.63 -13.01
N GLU A 69 -2.55 3.09 -14.03
CA GLU A 69 -1.97 3.68 -15.24
C GLU A 69 -1.12 4.92 -14.90
N THR A 70 -1.59 5.77 -13.98
CA THR A 70 -0.87 6.97 -13.55
C THR A 70 0.42 6.60 -12.80
N ILE A 71 0.35 5.63 -11.90
CA ILE A 71 1.49 5.13 -11.12
C ILE A 71 2.53 4.49 -12.06
N SER A 72 2.11 3.68 -13.03
CA SER A 72 2.99 2.97 -13.97
C SER A 72 3.81 3.90 -14.88
N LYS A 73 3.32 5.11 -15.14
CA LYS A 73 4.05 6.14 -15.88
C LYS A 73 5.21 6.76 -15.10
N THR A 74 5.32 6.44 -13.83
CA THR A 74 6.34 7.01 -12.94
C THR A 74 7.60 6.13 -12.96
N ASN A 75 8.70 6.65 -13.50
CA ASN A 75 9.95 5.91 -13.66
C ASN A 75 10.81 5.81 -12.39
N ASN A 76 10.36 6.38 -11.28
CA ASN A 76 11.08 6.41 -10.01
C ASN A 76 10.18 5.85 -8.91
N LEU A 77 10.68 4.81 -8.21
CA LEU A 77 9.92 4.13 -7.15
C LEU A 77 9.44 5.09 -6.05
N GLY A 78 10.30 6.02 -5.61
CA GLY A 78 9.93 7.00 -4.60
C GLY A 78 8.78 7.92 -5.05
N LYS A 79 8.81 8.37 -6.32
CA LYS A 79 7.71 9.15 -6.90
C LYS A 79 6.44 8.31 -7.06
N ALA A 80 6.57 7.04 -7.42
CA ALA A 80 5.42 6.12 -7.49
C ALA A 80 4.73 6.01 -6.13
N ILE A 81 5.49 5.84 -5.04
CA ILE A 81 4.96 5.79 -3.66
C ILE A 81 4.22 7.10 -3.30
N LEU A 82 4.79 8.26 -3.64
CA LEU A 82 4.12 9.55 -3.42
C LEU A 82 2.81 9.65 -4.20
N THR A 83 2.81 9.19 -5.45
CA THR A 83 1.60 9.16 -6.29
C THR A 83 0.53 8.25 -5.70
N VAL A 84 0.89 7.07 -5.17
CA VAL A 84 -0.03 6.16 -4.47
C VAL A 84 -0.67 6.87 -3.27
N LEU A 85 0.13 7.55 -2.44
CA LEU A 85 -0.38 8.31 -1.29
C LEU A 85 -1.37 9.40 -1.73
N GLN A 86 -1.04 10.20 -2.75
CA GLN A 86 -1.90 11.27 -3.27
C GLN A 86 -3.21 10.74 -3.82
N LEU A 87 -3.18 9.62 -4.56
CA LEU A 87 -4.37 9.06 -5.19
C LEU A 87 -5.24 8.26 -4.21
N GLY A 88 -4.62 7.55 -3.26
CA GLY A 88 -5.31 6.64 -2.36
C GLY A 88 -5.80 7.26 -1.05
N THR A 89 -5.29 8.46 -0.66
CA THR A 89 -5.73 9.13 0.58
C THR A 89 -6.87 10.10 0.29
N VAL A 90 -7.99 9.96 1.01
CA VAL A 90 -9.18 10.80 0.82
C VAL A 90 -9.14 12.01 1.76
N LYS A 91 -8.95 11.75 3.06
CA LYS A 91 -8.92 12.79 4.10
C LYS A 91 -8.07 12.38 5.30
N ILE A 92 -7.62 13.37 6.06
CA ILE A 92 -6.95 13.21 7.35
C ILE A 92 -7.86 13.85 8.41
N GLY A 93 -8.43 13.02 9.29
CA GLY A 93 -9.53 13.44 10.15
C GLY A 93 -10.72 13.93 9.31
N ASN A 94 -11.05 15.21 9.44
CA ASN A 94 -12.13 15.85 8.70
C ASN A 94 -11.64 16.71 7.52
N GLU A 95 -10.33 16.85 7.32
CA GLU A 95 -9.74 17.69 6.27
C GLU A 95 -9.42 16.86 5.02
N PRO A 96 -9.72 17.36 3.79
CA PRO A 96 -9.30 16.69 2.57
C PRO A 96 -7.78 16.52 2.54
N ALA A 97 -7.30 15.36 2.09
CA ALA A 97 -5.89 15.10 1.94
C ALA A 97 -5.31 16.00 0.84
N THR A 98 -4.48 16.97 1.23
CA THR A 98 -3.73 17.82 0.31
C THR A 98 -2.25 17.43 0.34
N ASP A 99 -1.50 17.78 -0.70
CA ASP A 99 -0.05 17.53 -0.75
C ASP A 99 0.65 18.09 0.49
N LYS A 100 0.24 19.28 0.95
CA LYS A 100 0.81 19.90 2.15
C LYS A 100 0.56 19.04 3.40
N ILE A 101 -0.67 18.56 3.61
CA ILE A 101 -1.00 17.71 4.75
C ILE A 101 -0.22 16.39 4.68
N LEU A 102 -0.16 15.78 3.49
CA LEU A 102 0.61 14.56 3.26
C LEU A 102 2.11 14.75 3.52
N ASP A 103 2.65 15.93 3.23
CA ASP A 103 4.06 16.26 3.51
C ASP A 103 4.33 16.52 4.99
N ASP A 104 3.36 17.06 5.72
CA ASP A 104 3.47 17.31 7.15
C ASP A 104 3.33 16.04 7.99
N LEU A 105 2.74 14.95 7.45
CA LEU A 105 2.66 13.65 8.10
C LEU A 105 4.04 13.07 8.39
N LEU A 106 4.20 12.42 9.52
CA LEU A 106 5.40 11.62 9.81
C LEU A 106 5.51 10.44 8.83
N VAL A 107 6.74 9.99 8.57
CA VAL A 107 6.98 8.85 7.66
C VAL A 107 6.20 7.62 8.10
N GLY A 108 6.14 7.31 9.41
CA GLY A 108 5.36 6.18 9.93
C GLY A 108 3.85 6.30 9.68
N ASP A 109 3.29 7.52 9.68
CA ASP A 109 1.88 7.75 9.33
C ASP A 109 1.63 7.51 7.84
N ARG A 110 2.57 7.93 6.99
CA ARG A 110 2.52 7.68 5.54
C ARG A 110 2.60 6.19 5.23
N ASP A 111 3.45 5.45 5.93
CA ASP A 111 3.56 3.99 5.80
C ASP A 111 2.27 3.30 6.22
N ALA A 112 1.63 3.74 7.32
CA ALA A 112 0.33 3.22 7.74
C ALA A 112 -0.76 3.48 6.70
N ILE A 113 -0.78 4.67 6.09
CA ILE A 113 -1.71 5.00 4.99
C ILE A 113 -1.45 4.11 3.77
N LEU A 114 -0.18 3.88 3.37
CA LEU A 114 0.16 2.98 2.27
C LEU A 114 -0.33 1.55 2.52
N LEU A 115 -0.16 1.03 3.74
CA LEU A 115 -0.71 -0.27 4.14
C LEU A 115 -2.23 -0.30 4.10
N GLY A 116 -2.89 0.80 4.48
CA GLY A 116 -4.34 0.95 4.38
C GLY A 116 -4.83 0.93 2.92
N ILE A 117 -4.16 1.65 2.02
CA ILE A 117 -4.45 1.66 0.57
C ILE A 117 -4.24 0.26 -0.03
N LEU A 118 -3.13 -0.41 0.34
CA LEU A 118 -2.84 -1.77 -0.06
C LEU A 118 -3.95 -2.73 0.35
N LYS A 119 -4.38 -2.64 1.63
CA LYS A 119 -5.47 -3.44 2.19
C LYS A 119 -6.80 -3.16 1.49
N ALA A 120 -7.12 -1.90 1.23
CA ALA A 120 -8.34 -1.51 0.53
C ALA A 120 -8.36 -2.03 -0.91
N THR A 121 -7.20 -2.06 -1.59
CA THR A 121 -7.08 -2.45 -3.00
C THR A 121 -7.01 -3.97 -3.19
N PHE A 122 -6.24 -4.68 -2.37
CA PHE A 122 -5.91 -6.10 -2.56
C PHE A 122 -6.43 -7.02 -1.45
N GLY A 123 -7.01 -6.46 -0.39
CA GLY A 123 -7.39 -7.19 0.81
C GLY A 123 -6.25 -7.28 1.83
N SER A 124 -6.55 -7.87 3.00
CA SER A 124 -5.59 -7.94 4.12
C SER A 124 -4.47 -8.95 3.90
N LYS A 125 -4.69 -9.96 3.06
CA LYS A 125 -3.71 -11.03 2.80
C LYS A 125 -2.99 -10.79 1.49
N ILE A 126 -1.69 -10.57 1.57
CA ILE A 126 -0.82 -10.32 0.42
C ILE A 126 0.26 -11.39 0.33
N LYS A 127 0.67 -11.73 -0.90
CA LYS A 127 1.79 -12.64 -1.15
C LYS A 127 3.00 -11.83 -1.56
N ILE A 128 4.07 -11.91 -0.76
CA ILE A 128 5.32 -11.19 -1.00
C ILE A 128 6.38 -12.19 -1.43
N PRO A 129 7.05 -12.00 -2.59
CA PRO A 129 8.20 -12.79 -2.95
C PRO A 129 9.38 -12.41 -2.06
N ILE A 130 9.99 -13.38 -1.41
CA ILE A 130 11.22 -13.23 -0.63
C ILE A 130 12.28 -14.17 -1.16
N PHE A 131 13.51 -13.69 -1.21
CA PHE A 131 14.66 -14.53 -1.59
C PHE A 131 15.33 -15.10 -0.35
N VAL A 132 15.22 -16.42 -0.14
CA VAL A 132 15.78 -17.12 1.02
C VAL A 132 16.47 -18.38 0.55
N ASP A 133 17.71 -18.58 1.03
CA ASP A 133 18.54 -19.77 0.73
C ASP A 133 18.77 -20.02 -0.78
N GLY A 134 18.82 -18.92 -1.59
CA GLY A 134 19.05 -19.02 -3.03
C GLY A 134 17.80 -19.28 -3.87
N GLU A 135 16.61 -19.28 -3.26
CA GLU A 135 15.33 -19.52 -3.93
C GLU A 135 14.32 -18.39 -3.67
N ASP A 136 13.48 -18.10 -4.68
CA ASP A 136 12.32 -17.22 -4.51
C ASP A 136 11.18 -17.97 -3.85
N LYS A 137 10.75 -17.51 -2.67
CA LYS A 137 9.61 -18.05 -1.93
C LYS A 137 8.51 -17.01 -1.82
N LEU A 138 7.26 -17.41 -2.05
CA LEU A 138 6.09 -16.58 -1.80
C LEU A 138 5.66 -16.77 -0.34
N VAL A 139 5.69 -15.69 0.43
CA VAL A 139 5.20 -15.66 1.81
C VAL A 139 3.89 -14.89 1.84
N GLU A 140 2.86 -15.50 2.42
CA GLU A 140 1.59 -14.85 2.69
C GLU A 140 1.71 -14.06 3.99
N VAL A 141 1.38 -12.77 3.96
CA VAL A 141 1.40 -11.84 5.09
C VAL A 141 0.00 -11.28 5.26
N ASP A 142 -0.56 -11.39 6.45
CA ASP A 142 -1.81 -10.70 6.81
C ASP A 142 -1.47 -9.36 7.48
N VAL A 143 -1.80 -8.26 6.77
CA VAL A 143 -1.52 -6.89 7.22
C VAL A 143 -2.13 -6.59 8.60
N ASN A 144 -3.26 -7.23 8.94
CA ASN A 144 -3.95 -6.98 10.21
C ASN A 144 -3.28 -7.67 11.42
N THR A 145 -2.64 -8.82 11.21
CA THR A 145 -2.13 -9.67 12.31
C THR A 145 -0.63 -9.70 12.40
N ASP A 146 0.07 -9.64 11.27
CA ASP A 146 1.51 -9.87 11.19
C ASP A 146 2.30 -8.57 11.31
N ILE A 147 1.68 -7.42 10.99
CA ILE A 147 2.30 -6.10 11.10
C ILE A 147 1.88 -5.45 12.41
N LYS A 148 2.86 -5.22 13.30
CA LYS A 148 2.65 -4.53 14.59
C LYS A 148 3.11 -3.09 14.47
N ILE A 149 2.17 -2.16 14.65
CA ILE A 149 2.43 -0.73 14.62
C ILE A 149 2.49 -0.21 16.06
N LYS A 150 3.55 0.55 16.38
CA LYS A 150 3.68 1.22 17.68
C LYS A 150 3.13 2.64 17.55
N LEU A 151 2.16 2.96 18.40
CA LEU A 151 1.60 4.31 18.47
C LEU A 151 2.50 5.22 19.31
N LEU A 152 2.70 6.46 18.85
CA LEU A 152 3.28 7.53 19.67
C LEU A 152 2.22 8.12 20.60
N THR A 153 2.63 8.74 21.69
CA THR A 153 1.72 9.53 22.53
C THR A 153 1.41 10.89 21.86
N ASP A 154 0.51 11.65 22.44
CA ASP A 154 0.20 13.00 21.95
C ASP A 154 1.26 14.03 22.36
N SER A 155 2.28 13.60 23.12
CA SER A 155 3.37 14.45 23.55
C SER A 155 4.29 14.84 22.37
N ILE A 156 4.61 16.13 22.30
CA ILE A 156 5.61 16.66 21.36
C ILE A 156 6.99 16.01 21.59
N ASN A 157 7.27 15.59 22.83
CA ASN A 157 8.54 14.97 23.20
C ASN A 157 8.78 13.62 22.50
N ASP A 158 7.72 12.97 22.03
CA ASP A 158 7.84 11.74 21.25
C ASP A 158 8.29 12.01 19.79
N ARG A 159 8.26 13.26 19.36
CA ARG A 159 8.57 13.69 18.00
C ARG A 159 9.86 14.49 17.89
N VAL A 160 10.32 15.06 18.99
CA VAL A 160 11.50 15.93 19.05
C VAL A 160 12.40 15.45 20.18
N PHE A 161 13.65 15.17 19.87
CA PHE A 161 14.63 14.65 20.82
C PHE A 161 15.86 15.54 20.91
N THR A 162 16.42 15.68 22.09
CA THR A 162 17.74 16.30 22.26
C THR A 162 18.78 15.20 22.40
N VAL A 163 19.73 15.16 21.49
CA VAL A 163 20.86 14.23 21.50
C VAL A 163 22.11 14.99 21.90
N LYS A 164 22.72 14.56 23.00
CA LYS A 164 23.98 15.14 23.49
C LYS A 164 25.13 14.75 22.58
N GLY A 165 25.76 15.74 21.95
CA GLY A 165 27.00 15.56 21.22
C GLY A 165 28.23 15.81 22.10
N LYS A 166 29.42 15.65 21.52
CA LYS A 166 30.70 15.87 22.24
C LYS A 166 30.94 17.35 22.57
N SER A 167 30.46 18.28 21.73
CA SER A 167 30.72 19.70 21.85
C SER A 167 29.45 20.54 21.86
N ILE A 168 28.38 20.06 21.23
CA ILE A 168 27.08 20.73 21.13
C ILE A 168 25.96 19.70 21.22
N ASP A 169 24.81 20.13 21.69
CA ASP A 169 23.60 19.32 21.71
C ASP A 169 22.82 19.53 20.40
N TYR A 170 22.24 18.44 19.87
CA TYR A 170 21.47 18.44 18.65
C TYR A 170 19.98 18.22 18.97
N THR A 171 19.13 19.04 18.37
CA THR A 171 17.67 18.77 18.38
C THR A 171 17.33 17.98 17.10
N VAL A 172 16.85 16.76 17.29
CA VAL A 172 16.47 15.84 16.21
C VAL A 172 14.95 15.69 16.20
N LYS A 173 14.35 15.77 15.02
CA LYS A 173 12.91 15.56 14.81
C LYS A 173 12.69 14.27 14.04
N LEU A 174 11.55 13.62 14.29
CA LEU A 174 11.10 12.52 13.43
C LEU A 174 10.90 13.02 11.99
N PRO A 175 11.31 12.24 10.98
CA PRO A 175 11.18 12.64 9.59
C PRO A 175 9.70 12.68 9.17
N ASN A 176 9.38 13.66 8.36
CA ASN A 176 8.07 13.83 7.72
C ASN A 176 8.17 13.64 6.19
N GLY A 177 7.06 13.86 5.48
CA GLY A 177 7.01 13.73 4.04
C GLY A 177 7.93 14.68 3.27
N VAL A 178 8.20 15.88 3.82
CA VAL A 178 9.16 16.83 3.19
C VAL A 178 10.55 16.22 3.16
N VAL A 179 11.02 15.74 4.32
CA VAL A 179 12.34 15.09 4.44
C VAL A 179 12.41 13.86 3.54
N GLN A 180 11.37 13.01 3.54
CA GLN A 180 11.31 11.84 2.68
C GLN A 180 11.41 12.21 1.19
N ARG A 181 10.73 13.27 0.76
CA ARG A 181 10.79 13.76 -0.63
C ARG A 181 12.19 14.27 -0.99
N GLU A 182 12.84 14.98 -0.08
CA GLU A 182 14.22 15.45 -0.28
C GLU A 182 15.19 14.28 -0.41
N MET A 183 15.04 13.24 0.42
CA MET A 183 15.85 12.03 0.32
C MET A 183 15.64 11.32 -1.03
N ILE A 184 14.39 11.18 -1.48
CA ILE A 184 14.07 10.56 -2.77
C ILE A 184 14.68 11.34 -3.96
N ASN A 185 14.67 12.66 -3.88
CA ASN A 185 15.23 13.52 -4.94
C ASN A 185 16.78 13.57 -4.92
N ASN A 186 17.40 13.15 -3.85
CA ASN A 186 18.85 13.20 -3.64
C ASN A 186 19.40 11.82 -3.24
N MET A 187 18.91 10.74 -3.87
CA MET A 187 19.33 9.37 -3.56
C MET A 187 20.82 9.10 -3.83
N ASP A 188 21.47 9.95 -4.59
CA ASP A 188 22.89 9.93 -4.89
C ASP A 188 23.75 10.59 -3.78
N LYS A 189 23.12 11.29 -2.84
CA LYS A 189 23.79 11.95 -1.73
C LYS A 189 23.79 11.08 -0.48
N THR A 190 24.84 11.23 0.31
CA THR A 190 24.89 10.61 1.64
C THR A 190 24.01 11.36 2.64
N SER A 191 23.65 10.70 3.75
CA SER A 191 22.88 11.35 4.83
C SER A 191 23.57 12.56 5.46
N ALA A 192 24.89 12.71 5.26
CA ALA A 192 25.67 13.85 5.76
C ALA A 192 25.63 15.05 4.78
N GLU A 193 25.19 14.85 3.55
CA GLU A 193 25.10 15.87 2.50
C GLU A 193 23.66 16.40 2.32
N LEU A 194 22.69 15.78 2.99
CA LEU A 194 21.28 16.18 3.07
C LEU A 194 21.03 17.06 4.28
#